data_f84613c17163027ae247c05e3eedf49c
#
_entry.id   f84613c17163027ae247c05e3eedf49c
#
_cell.length_a   1.000
_cell.length_b   1.000
_cell.length_c   1.000
_cell.angle_alpha   90.00
_cell.angle_beta   90.00
_cell.angle_gamma   90.00
#
_symmetry.space_group_name_H-M   'P 1'
#
loop_
_entity.id
_entity.type
_entity.pdbx_description
1 polymer ?
#
loop_
_entity_poly.entity_id
_entity_poly.type
_entity_poly.pdbx_seq_one_letter_code
_entity_poly.pdbx_strand_id
1 'polypeptide(L)'
;TEGYGGMICSTWFDRPLSLAGKVMVKNGNRLETHLVKVDRDLLMIPSLAIHMNRKINEGRPLNKQVDMLPILSGSVKGPGAVKKLIAEELGVSEENIYGMDLFLYNRMEAVRWGHDDEFIGCPRLDDLQCAFTSMKGFLTAENNRNINVYACFDNEEVGSGTKQGAASTFLY
;
A
#
# COMPACT_ATOMS: atom_id res chain seq x y z
N THR A 1 4.03 12.15 -4.14
CA THR A 1 3.56 10.75 -4.32
C THR A 1 3.88 10.24 -5.71
N GLU A 2 4.09 8.95 -5.82
CA GLU A 2 4.25 8.23 -7.08
C GLU A 2 3.41 6.96 -7.06
N GLY A 3 3.16 6.35 -8.21
CA GLY A 3 2.45 5.09 -8.30
C GLY A 3 3.42 3.92 -8.18
N TYR A 4 2.96 2.85 -7.57
CA TYR A 4 3.65 1.56 -7.54
C TYR A 4 2.99 0.65 -8.59
N GLY A 5 3.70 0.41 -9.69
CA GLY A 5 3.16 -0.34 -10.82
C GLY A 5 2.02 0.33 -11.58
N GLY A 6 1.20 -0.48 -12.25
CA GLY A 6 -0.04 -0.07 -12.90
C GLY A 6 -1.17 0.11 -11.90
N MET A 7 -1.91 1.22 -11.97
CA MET A 7 -3.02 1.45 -11.05
C MET A 7 -4.12 2.30 -11.67
N ILE A 8 -5.36 2.04 -11.25
CA ILE A 8 -6.51 2.87 -11.58
C ILE A 8 -6.53 4.05 -10.60
N CYS A 9 -6.05 5.21 -11.06
CA CYS A 9 -5.89 6.40 -10.21
C CYS A 9 -7.19 6.89 -9.58
N SER A 10 -8.31 6.83 -10.31
CA SER A 10 -9.60 7.34 -9.84
C SER A 10 -10.15 6.63 -8.59
N THR A 11 -9.74 5.39 -8.35
CA THR A 11 -10.19 4.63 -7.18
C THR A 11 -9.55 5.07 -5.85
N TRP A 12 -8.58 5.98 -5.92
CA TRP A 12 -7.88 6.50 -4.73
C TRP A 12 -8.48 7.80 -4.18
N PHE A 13 -9.36 8.45 -4.94
CA PHE A 13 -9.97 9.70 -4.52
C PHE A 13 -11.11 9.49 -3.52
N ASP A 14 -11.32 10.48 -2.66
CA ASP A 14 -12.44 10.62 -1.72
C ASP A 14 -12.58 9.43 -0.75
N ARG A 15 -11.47 8.77 -0.43
CA ARG A 15 -11.44 7.61 0.46
C ARG A 15 -10.56 7.87 1.68
N PRO A 16 -10.89 7.27 2.83
CA PRO A 16 -10.00 7.29 3.99
C PRO A 16 -8.73 6.49 3.69
N LEU A 17 -7.60 7.15 3.80
CA LEU A 17 -6.27 6.58 3.58
C LEU A 17 -5.43 6.68 4.85
N SER A 18 -4.43 5.83 4.95
CA SER A 18 -3.41 5.92 5.96
C SER A 18 -2.04 5.51 5.42
N LEU A 19 -1.05 5.42 6.30
CA LEU A 19 0.34 5.11 5.97
C LEU A 19 0.76 3.78 6.60
N ALA A 20 1.47 2.99 5.83
CA ALA A 20 2.19 1.82 6.30
C ALA A 20 3.51 1.67 5.55
N GLY A 21 4.48 0.99 6.13
CA GLY A 21 5.76 0.73 5.46
C GLY A 21 6.90 0.40 6.41
N LYS A 22 8.11 0.68 5.94
CA LYS A 22 9.36 0.42 6.68
C LYS A 22 10.00 1.73 7.10
N VAL A 23 10.56 1.73 8.29
CA VAL A 23 11.28 2.87 8.85
C VAL A 23 12.62 2.39 9.39
N MET A 24 13.69 3.03 9.00
CA MET A 24 15.01 2.78 9.52
C MET A 24 15.28 3.68 10.72
N VAL A 25 15.42 3.09 11.88
CA VAL A 25 15.64 3.78 13.15
C VAL A 25 17.04 3.47 13.68
N LYS A 26 17.76 4.51 14.10
CA LYS A 26 19.05 4.36 14.79
C LYS A 26 18.82 4.02 16.26
N ASN A 27 19.39 2.92 16.69
CA ASN A 27 19.43 2.49 18.09
C ASN A 27 20.89 2.29 18.51
N GLY A 28 21.45 3.28 19.23
CA GLY A 28 22.88 3.33 19.53
C GLY A 28 23.74 3.38 18.26
N ASN A 29 24.55 2.36 18.02
CA ASN A 29 25.41 2.23 16.84
C ASN A 29 24.81 1.32 15.73
N ARG A 30 23.53 0.93 15.85
CA ARG A 30 22.86 0.05 14.89
C ARG A 30 21.73 0.79 14.20
N LEU A 31 21.45 0.37 12.95
CA LEU A 31 20.24 0.72 12.24
C LEU A 31 19.30 -0.49 12.29
N GLU A 32 18.10 -0.26 12.76
CA GLU A 32 17.06 -1.28 12.87
C GLU A 32 15.90 -0.94 11.93
N THR A 33 15.33 -1.94 11.28
CA THR A 33 14.14 -1.77 10.44
C THR A 33 12.91 -2.04 11.28
N HIS A 34 12.04 -1.05 11.37
CA HIS A 34 10.75 -1.14 12.02
C HIS A 34 9.64 -1.14 10.96
N LEU A 35 8.64 -1.98 11.13
CA LEU A 35 7.40 -1.89 10.37
C LEU A 35 6.45 -0.95 11.09
N VAL A 36 5.84 -0.05 10.36
CA VAL A 36 4.83 0.87 10.86
C VAL A 36 3.53 0.72 10.07
N LYS A 37 2.42 0.77 10.78
CA LYS A 37 1.08 0.86 10.23
C LYS A 37 0.30 1.84 11.10
N VAL A 38 -0.02 3.00 10.56
CA VAL A 38 -0.88 3.98 11.24
C VAL A 38 -2.33 3.51 11.12
N ASP A 39 -2.93 3.02 12.20
CA ASP A 39 -4.25 2.38 12.16
C ASP A 39 -5.40 3.34 12.50
N ARG A 40 -5.43 4.47 11.82
CA ARG A 40 -6.53 5.45 11.84
C ARG A 40 -6.68 6.11 10.48
N ASP A 41 -7.83 6.72 10.22
CA ASP A 41 -8.05 7.54 9.04
C ASP A 41 -7.18 8.81 9.16
N LEU A 42 -6.21 8.93 8.27
CA LEU A 42 -5.13 9.92 8.39
C LEU A 42 -5.10 10.90 7.24
N LEU A 43 -5.36 10.43 6.04
CA LEU A 43 -5.14 11.14 4.80
C LEU A 43 -6.34 10.98 3.86
N MET A 44 -6.47 11.92 2.95
CA MET A 44 -7.42 11.81 1.83
C MET A 44 -6.84 12.52 0.61
N ILE A 45 -7.08 11.97 -0.57
CA ILE A 45 -6.88 12.64 -1.85
C ILE A 45 -8.25 13.15 -2.29
N PRO A 46 -8.60 14.41 -2.08
CA PRO A 46 -9.95 14.92 -2.38
C PRO A 46 -10.09 15.20 -3.87
N SER A 47 -11.26 14.91 -4.41
CA SER A 47 -11.71 15.43 -5.70
C SER A 47 -11.96 16.93 -5.60
N LEU A 48 -11.66 17.65 -6.67
CA LEU A 48 -12.05 19.05 -6.78
C LEU A 48 -13.56 19.17 -7.04
N ALA A 49 -14.17 20.23 -6.52
CA ALA A 49 -15.54 20.59 -6.89
C ALA A 49 -15.65 20.78 -8.41
N ILE A 50 -16.79 20.39 -8.98
CA ILE A 50 -17.05 20.47 -10.43
C ILE A 50 -16.79 21.88 -10.99
N HIS A 51 -17.01 22.92 -10.19
CA HIS A 51 -16.76 24.31 -10.59
C HIS A 51 -15.28 24.61 -10.87
N MET A 52 -14.37 23.87 -10.23
CA MET A 52 -12.92 24.00 -10.39
C MET A 52 -12.35 23.02 -11.43
N ASN A 53 -13.13 22.02 -11.82
CA ASN A 53 -12.74 20.99 -12.79
C ASN A 53 -13.90 20.55 -13.66
N ARG A 54 -14.42 21.46 -14.49
CA ARG A 54 -15.65 21.27 -15.27
C ARG A 54 -15.58 20.15 -16.31
N LYS A 55 -14.37 19.75 -16.71
CA LYS A 55 -14.14 18.70 -17.71
C LYS A 55 -13.82 17.32 -17.10
N ILE A 56 -13.98 17.15 -15.81
CA ILE A 56 -13.62 15.91 -15.15
C ILE A 56 -14.33 14.69 -15.76
N ASN A 57 -15.57 14.85 -16.19
CA ASN A 57 -16.39 13.79 -16.76
C ASN A 57 -16.13 13.56 -18.27
N GLU A 58 -15.29 14.38 -18.90
CA GLU A 58 -14.94 14.29 -20.32
C GLU A 58 -13.62 13.50 -20.55
N GLY A 59 -13.01 12.96 -19.48
CA GLY A 59 -11.76 12.19 -19.56
C GLY A 59 -10.52 13.05 -19.39
N ARG A 60 -10.23 13.51 -18.18
CA ARG A 60 -8.98 14.20 -17.85
C ARG A 60 -7.91 13.19 -17.44
N PRO A 61 -6.71 13.21 -18.06
CA PRO A 61 -5.58 12.43 -17.56
C PRO A 61 -5.14 12.95 -16.18
N LEU A 62 -4.96 12.04 -15.23
CA LEU A 62 -4.51 12.35 -13.88
C LEU A 62 -2.99 12.31 -13.80
N ASN A 63 -2.39 13.39 -13.29
CA ASN A 63 -0.97 13.43 -12.96
C ASN A 63 -0.79 13.08 -11.47
N LYS A 64 -0.14 11.95 -11.20
CA LYS A 64 0.06 11.44 -9.82
C LYS A 64 0.79 12.44 -8.90
N GLN A 65 1.71 13.23 -9.44
CA GLN A 65 2.48 14.20 -8.67
C GLN A 65 1.75 15.52 -8.40
N VAL A 66 0.67 15.80 -9.13
CA VAL A 66 -0.08 17.05 -9.04
C VAL A 66 -1.50 16.82 -8.52
N ASP A 67 -2.21 15.87 -9.15
CA ASP A 67 -3.64 15.65 -8.87
C ASP A 67 -3.88 14.68 -7.70
N MET A 68 -2.87 13.88 -7.31
CA MET A 68 -3.00 12.83 -6.31
C MET A 68 -2.17 13.10 -5.04
N LEU A 69 -2.02 14.36 -4.67
CA LEU A 69 -1.36 14.72 -3.41
C LEU A 69 -2.36 14.58 -2.25
N PRO A 70 -2.06 13.71 -1.26
CA PRO A 70 -2.96 13.54 -0.12
C PRO A 70 -2.88 14.73 0.84
N ILE A 71 -4.00 15.12 1.38
CA ILE A 71 -4.07 16.09 2.47
C ILE A 71 -3.87 15.35 3.79
N LEU A 72 -2.90 15.80 4.58
CA LEU A 72 -2.60 15.27 5.91
C LEU A 72 -3.23 16.11 7.03
N SER A 73 -3.20 17.44 6.90
CA SER A 73 -3.65 18.34 7.95
C SER A 73 -3.96 19.73 7.39
N GLY A 74 -4.93 20.40 7.99
CA GLY A 74 -5.21 21.83 7.74
C GLY A 74 -4.40 22.79 8.63
N SER A 75 -3.81 22.32 9.71
CA SER A 75 -3.14 23.12 10.73
C SER A 75 -1.62 22.92 10.79
N VAL A 76 -1.14 21.71 10.56
CA VAL A 76 0.30 21.40 10.56
C VAL A 76 0.92 21.89 9.27
N LYS A 77 1.88 22.79 9.39
CA LYS A 77 2.57 23.40 8.24
C LYS A 77 4.06 23.07 8.26
N GLY A 78 4.61 22.92 7.06
CA GLY A 78 6.04 22.75 6.85
C GLY A 78 6.50 21.31 6.62
N PRO A 79 7.77 21.15 6.22
CA PRO A 79 8.38 19.85 5.99
C PRO A 79 8.53 19.08 7.31
N GLY A 80 8.54 17.73 7.21
CA GLY A 80 8.77 16.87 8.37
C GLY A 80 7.51 16.39 9.11
N ALA A 81 6.30 16.88 8.77
CA ALA A 81 5.07 16.48 9.44
C ALA A 81 4.85 14.96 9.45
N VAL A 82 5.14 14.28 8.34
CA VAL A 82 5.05 12.82 8.25
C VAL A 82 6.11 12.16 9.14
N LYS A 83 7.35 12.66 9.14
CA LYS A 83 8.44 12.12 9.96
C LYS A 83 8.10 12.20 11.44
N LYS A 84 7.58 13.35 11.87
CA LYS A 84 7.13 13.56 13.26
C LYS A 84 6.02 12.58 13.64
N LEU A 85 5.00 12.44 12.81
CA LEU A 85 3.91 11.49 13.03
C LEU A 85 4.42 10.05 13.15
N ILE A 86 5.33 9.63 12.29
CA ILE A 86 5.93 8.29 12.35
C ILE A 86 6.79 8.10 13.60
N ALA A 87 7.51 9.13 14.03
CA ALA A 87 8.28 9.11 15.27
C ALA A 87 7.36 8.91 16.48
N GLU A 88 6.25 9.64 16.54
CA GLU A 88 5.22 9.48 17.57
C GLU A 88 4.60 8.08 17.56
N GLU A 89 4.27 7.54 16.38
CA GLU A 89 3.68 6.21 16.22
C GLU A 89 4.64 5.08 16.66
N LEU A 90 5.94 5.25 16.45
CA LEU A 90 6.98 4.30 16.86
C LEU A 90 7.52 4.54 18.28
N GLY A 91 7.17 5.66 18.92
CA GLY A 91 7.70 6.04 20.23
C GLY A 91 9.20 6.35 20.21
N VAL A 92 9.72 6.92 19.11
CA VAL A 92 11.14 7.25 18.94
C VAL A 92 11.35 8.74 18.68
N SER A 93 12.58 9.22 18.85
CA SER A 93 12.93 10.59 18.45
C SER A 93 13.03 10.70 16.92
N GLU A 94 12.56 11.83 16.37
CA GLU A 94 12.65 12.11 14.92
C GLU A 94 14.09 12.05 14.39
N GLU A 95 15.05 12.47 15.19
CA GLU A 95 16.49 12.45 14.84
C GLU A 95 17.01 11.02 14.60
N ASN A 96 16.39 10.03 15.24
CA ASN A 96 16.75 8.63 15.09
C ASN A 96 16.13 7.98 13.83
N ILE A 97 15.24 8.66 13.10
CA ILE A 97 14.70 8.17 11.84
C ILE A 97 15.65 8.58 10.70
N TYR A 98 16.29 7.60 10.09
CA TYR A 98 17.27 7.77 9.01
C TYR A 98 16.72 7.53 7.62
N GLY A 99 15.64 6.76 7.50
CA GLY A 99 14.97 6.51 6.23
C GLY A 99 13.56 5.99 6.42
N MET A 100 12.70 6.25 5.46
CA MET A 100 11.32 5.78 5.44
C MET A 100 10.96 5.37 4.03
N ASP A 101 10.31 4.21 3.91
CA ASP A 101 9.68 3.72 2.69
C ASP A 101 8.22 3.46 3.03
N LEU A 102 7.38 4.45 2.75
CA LEU A 102 5.99 4.50 3.20
C LEU A 102 5.04 4.47 2.01
N PHE A 103 3.96 3.72 2.18
CA PHE A 103 2.89 3.57 1.22
C PHE A 103 1.58 4.09 1.79
N LEU A 104 0.79 4.70 0.93
CA LEU A 104 -0.63 4.93 1.22
C LEU A 104 -1.37 3.60 1.11
N TYR A 105 -2.28 3.35 2.04
CA TYR A 105 -3.19 2.23 1.93
C TYR A 105 -4.63 2.67 2.16
N ASN A 106 -5.55 2.04 1.45
CA ASN A 106 -6.98 2.26 1.59
C ASN A 106 -7.47 1.55 2.86
N ARG A 107 -8.19 2.28 3.70
CA ARG A 107 -8.72 1.79 4.97
C ARG A 107 -10.13 1.19 4.89
N MET A 108 -10.74 1.23 3.71
CA MET A 108 -12.06 0.61 3.54
C MET A 108 -11.96 -0.91 3.81
N GLU A 109 -12.88 -1.39 4.60
CA GLU A 109 -12.99 -2.82 4.90
C GLU A 109 -13.53 -3.58 3.68
N ALA A 110 -13.29 -4.90 3.68
CA ALA A 110 -13.91 -5.79 2.73
C ALA A 110 -15.43 -5.86 2.98
N VAL A 111 -16.20 -5.88 1.91
CA VAL A 111 -17.65 -5.96 1.97
C VAL A 111 -18.16 -7.13 1.13
N ARG A 112 -19.24 -7.76 1.58
CA ARG A 112 -20.06 -8.61 0.74
C ARG A 112 -21.18 -7.76 0.15
N TRP A 113 -21.55 -8.01 -1.10
CA TRP A 113 -22.56 -7.24 -1.79
C TRP A 113 -23.22 -8.06 -2.90
N GLY A 114 -24.27 -7.52 -3.48
CA GLY A 114 -25.14 -8.21 -4.42
C GLY A 114 -26.49 -8.55 -3.77
N HIS A 115 -27.44 -9.04 -4.56
CA HIS A 115 -28.78 -9.38 -4.06
C HIS A 115 -28.73 -10.49 -3.00
N ASP A 116 -27.87 -11.48 -3.20
CA ASP A 116 -27.69 -12.64 -2.33
C ASP A 116 -26.29 -12.66 -1.66
N ASP A 117 -25.65 -11.51 -1.51
CA ASP A 117 -24.28 -11.36 -0.97
C ASP A 117 -23.22 -12.17 -1.74
N GLU A 118 -23.42 -12.40 -3.03
CA GLU A 118 -22.61 -13.28 -3.87
C GLU A 118 -21.27 -12.70 -4.30
N PHE A 119 -21.07 -11.38 -4.12
CA PHE A 119 -19.83 -10.68 -4.48
C PHE A 119 -19.04 -10.27 -3.25
N ILE A 120 -17.73 -10.16 -3.43
CA ILE A 120 -16.80 -9.59 -2.47
C ILE A 120 -16.14 -8.36 -3.09
N GLY A 121 -16.27 -7.22 -2.40
CA GLY A 121 -15.53 -6.00 -2.72
C GLY A 121 -14.44 -5.78 -1.67
N CYS A 122 -13.18 -5.69 -2.10
CA CYS A 122 -12.06 -5.46 -1.21
C CYS A 122 -10.91 -4.79 -1.98
N PRO A 123 -10.21 -3.80 -1.41
CA PRO A 123 -8.93 -3.41 -1.94
C PRO A 123 -7.93 -4.58 -1.80
N ARG A 124 -7.04 -4.73 -2.76
CA ARG A 124 -5.97 -5.74 -2.77
C ARG A 124 -6.42 -7.21 -2.97
N LEU A 125 -7.57 -7.46 -3.58
CA LEU A 125 -7.91 -8.81 -4.04
C LEU A 125 -6.88 -9.31 -5.06
N ASP A 126 -6.54 -8.51 -6.00
CA ASP A 126 -5.35 -8.66 -6.81
C ASP A 126 -4.15 -8.13 -6.02
N ASP A 127 -3.15 -8.93 -5.72
CA ASP A 127 -3.00 -10.35 -6.08
C ASP A 127 -3.12 -11.29 -4.86
N LEU A 128 -3.50 -10.73 -3.69
CA LEU A 128 -3.56 -11.49 -2.43
C LEU A 128 -4.57 -12.65 -2.47
N GLN A 129 -5.61 -12.59 -3.29
CA GLN A 129 -6.54 -13.69 -3.46
C GLN A 129 -5.83 -14.92 -4.03
N CYS A 130 -5.04 -14.74 -5.08
CA CYS A 130 -4.28 -15.84 -5.70
C CYS A 130 -3.21 -16.38 -4.75
N ALA A 131 -2.48 -15.51 -4.07
CA ALA A 131 -1.50 -15.92 -3.06
C ALA A 131 -2.16 -16.77 -1.96
N PHE A 132 -3.29 -16.31 -1.41
CA PHE A 132 -4.02 -17.03 -0.37
C PHE A 132 -4.57 -18.38 -0.84
N THR A 133 -5.24 -18.43 -1.99
CA THR A 133 -5.85 -19.67 -2.49
C THR A 133 -4.82 -20.70 -2.87
N SER A 134 -3.70 -20.29 -3.46
CA SER A 134 -2.56 -21.18 -3.76
C SER A 134 -1.91 -21.74 -2.50
N MET A 135 -1.73 -20.91 -1.46
CA MET A 135 -1.25 -21.34 -0.16
C MET A 135 -2.21 -22.37 0.46
N LYS A 136 -3.51 -22.11 0.42
CA LYS A 136 -4.52 -23.06 0.93
C LYS A 136 -4.47 -24.38 0.18
N GLY A 137 -4.39 -24.35 -1.15
CA GLY A 137 -4.24 -25.53 -1.98
C GLY A 137 -2.98 -26.33 -1.64
N PHE A 138 -1.84 -25.63 -1.45
CA PHE A 138 -0.58 -26.26 -1.01
C PHE A 138 -0.71 -26.96 0.35
N LEU A 139 -1.32 -26.30 1.34
CA LEU A 139 -1.48 -26.84 2.71
C LEU A 139 -2.43 -28.05 2.78
N THR A 140 -3.38 -28.15 1.85
CA THR A 140 -4.36 -29.24 1.83
C THR A 140 -4.06 -30.33 0.82
N ALA A 141 -3.00 -30.16 0.02
CA ALA A 141 -2.63 -31.14 -1.00
C ALA A 141 -2.07 -32.42 -0.35
N GLU A 142 -2.66 -33.55 -0.68
CA GLU A 142 -2.12 -34.86 -0.33
C GLU A 142 -1.20 -35.34 -1.47
N ASN A 143 0.09 -35.48 -1.18
CA ASN A 143 1.07 -35.92 -2.17
C ASN A 143 2.16 -36.76 -1.50
N ASN A 144 2.21 -38.03 -1.89
CA ASN A 144 3.19 -39.00 -1.37
C ASN A 144 4.33 -39.33 -2.36
N ARG A 145 4.38 -38.65 -3.52
CA ARG A 145 5.32 -38.96 -4.60
C ARG A 145 6.34 -37.88 -4.90
N ASN A 146 5.99 -36.61 -4.61
CA ASN A 146 6.81 -35.47 -4.95
C ASN A 146 6.97 -34.57 -3.72
N ILE A 147 7.97 -33.70 -3.75
CA ILE A 147 8.14 -32.62 -2.80
C ILE A 147 7.35 -31.42 -3.33
N ASN A 148 6.32 -31.03 -2.60
CA ASN A 148 5.58 -29.82 -2.92
C ASN A 148 6.33 -28.59 -2.40
N VAL A 149 6.40 -27.56 -3.22
CA VAL A 149 6.98 -26.27 -2.85
C VAL A 149 5.97 -25.18 -3.16
N TYR A 150 5.71 -24.33 -2.19
CA TYR A 150 4.98 -23.08 -2.38
C TYR A 150 5.94 -21.91 -2.25
N ALA A 151 5.97 -21.04 -3.25
CA ALA A 151 6.77 -19.83 -3.23
C ALA A 151 5.86 -18.64 -3.54
N CYS A 152 5.88 -17.63 -2.67
CA CYS A 152 5.18 -16.37 -2.86
C CYS A 152 6.22 -15.27 -3.01
N PHE A 153 6.31 -14.71 -4.20
CA PHE A 153 7.29 -13.68 -4.55
C PHE A 153 6.67 -12.29 -4.42
N ASP A 154 7.51 -11.30 -4.24
CA ASP A 154 7.12 -9.89 -4.15
C ASP A 154 7.32 -9.18 -5.50
N ASN A 155 6.86 -7.94 -5.58
CA ASN A 155 7.09 -7.02 -6.70
C ASN A 155 6.49 -7.45 -8.05
N GLU A 156 5.37 -8.16 -8.05
CA GLU A 156 4.65 -8.49 -9.27
C GLU A 156 4.23 -7.24 -10.04
N GLU A 157 3.66 -6.26 -9.36
CA GLU A 157 3.11 -5.00 -9.91
C GLU A 157 4.15 -4.11 -10.61
N VAL A 158 5.43 -4.34 -10.37
CA VAL A 158 6.56 -3.66 -11.03
C VAL A 158 7.32 -4.59 -11.97
N GLY A 159 6.75 -5.74 -12.35
CA GLY A 159 7.24 -6.63 -13.39
C GLY A 159 8.14 -7.76 -12.89
N SER A 160 8.12 -8.10 -11.60
CA SER A 160 8.83 -9.24 -10.98
C SER A 160 10.37 -9.25 -11.16
N GLY A 161 10.96 -8.19 -11.72
CA GLY A 161 12.39 -8.11 -12.08
C GLY A 161 13.33 -7.78 -10.93
N THR A 162 12.83 -7.71 -9.69
CA THR A 162 13.63 -7.44 -8.49
C THR A 162 14.21 -8.73 -7.92
N LYS A 163 15.12 -8.60 -6.98
CA LYS A 163 15.71 -9.76 -6.30
C LYS A 163 14.69 -10.58 -5.46
N GLN A 164 13.56 -9.97 -5.08
CA GLN A 164 12.43 -10.61 -4.40
C GLN A 164 11.35 -11.12 -5.35
N GLY A 165 11.45 -10.79 -6.63
CA GLY A 165 10.45 -11.10 -7.66
C GLY A 165 10.58 -12.50 -8.22
N ALA A 166 9.55 -12.94 -8.93
CA ALA A 166 9.50 -14.27 -9.54
C ALA A 166 10.54 -14.48 -10.64
N ALA A 167 11.03 -13.42 -11.27
CA ALA A 167 12.10 -13.46 -12.27
C ALA A 167 13.51 -13.47 -11.64
N SER A 168 13.63 -13.51 -10.32
CA SER A 168 14.92 -13.60 -9.64
C SER A 168 15.54 -15.01 -9.75
N THR A 169 16.80 -15.13 -9.34
CA THR A 169 17.51 -16.41 -9.29
C THR A 169 17.29 -17.17 -7.98
N PHE A 170 16.25 -16.83 -7.22
CA PHE A 170 16.00 -17.42 -5.89
C PHE A 170 15.75 -18.93 -5.93
N LEU A 171 15.14 -19.43 -7.02
CA LEU A 171 14.83 -20.87 -7.19
C LEU A 171 15.87 -21.63 -8.00
N TYR A 172 16.99 -21.02 -8.40
CA TYR A 172 18.05 -21.65 -9.17
C TYR A 172 19.23 -22.07 -8.30
#